data_91516bd66a1d1113e7dc3e2c2d7d4ece
#
_entry.id   91516bd66a1d1113e7dc3e2c2d7d4ece
#
_cell.length_a   1.000
_cell.length_b   1.000
_cell.length_c   1.000
_cell.angle_alpha   90.00
_cell.angle_beta   90.00
_cell.angle_gamma   90.00
#
_symmetry.space_group_name_H-M   'P 1'
#
loop_
_entity.id
_entity.type
_entity.pdbx_description
1 polymer ?
#
loop_
_entity_poly.entity_id
_entity_poly.type
_entity_poly.pdbx_seq_one_letter_code
_entity_poly.pdbx_strand_id
1 'polypeptide(L)'
;TYAMLIQSWRMLLAGWGSPLGYAAAVRVWTIANLGRWIPGKVWSVGALGVLARREGVSGVSAAGAAILGTLLNLGAGFGILAVSGTRVLGVFRPWLQTAALAVSVCFVVGTLALPRMLPPVLARVARWRGIAGPDQQLPVGTLWLSTAINALSWVCYGLAFAALARGITPQLTA
;
A
#
# COMPACT_ATOMS: atom_id res chain seq x y z
N THR A 1 -11.18 2.31 6.95
CA THR A 1 -9.89 1.85 6.39
C THR A 1 -9.75 2.15 4.90
N TYR A 2 -10.73 1.86 4.02
CA TYR A 2 -10.61 2.14 2.57
C TYR A 2 -10.35 3.63 2.27
N ALA A 3 -11.01 4.56 2.96
CA ALA A 3 -10.76 6.00 2.82
C ALA A 3 -9.29 6.37 3.06
N MET A 4 -8.64 5.71 4.04
CA MET A 4 -7.22 5.90 4.35
C MET A 4 -6.33 5.42 3.20
N LEU A 5 -6.62 4.24 2.62
CA LEU A 5 -5.87 3.70 1.50
C LEU A 5 -6.01 4.56 0.25
N ILE A 6 -7.21 5.06 -0.04
CA ILE A 6 -7.46 6.01 -1.13
C ILE A 6 -6.68 7.30 -0.91
N GLN A 7 -6.70 7.83 0.31
CA GLN A 7 -5.95 9.04 0.66
C GLN A 7 -4.44 8.84 0.51
N SER A 8 -3.91 7.70 0.98
CA SER A 8 -2.50 7.34 0.81
C SER A 8 -2.12 7.31 -0.69
N TRP A 9 -2.91 6.62 -1.52
CA TRP A 9 -2.69 6.56 -2.96
C TRP A 9 -2.74 7.95 -3.62
N ARG A 10 -3.73 8.77 -3.26
CA ARG A 10 -3.88 10.14 -3.76
C ARG A 10 -2.68 11.02 -3.42
N MET A 11 -2.15 10.89 -2.20
CA MET A 11 -0.98 11.64 -1.75
C MET A 11 0.28 11.24 -2.52
N LEU A 12 0.50 9.94 -2.75
CA LEU A 12 1.60 9.44 -3.58
C LEU A 12 1.49 9.98 -5.01
N LEU A 13 0.28 9.99 -5.56
CA LEU A 13 0.01 10.50 -6.89
C LEU A 13 0.29 12.01 -7.00
N ALA A 14 -0.16 12.79 -6.02
CA ALA A 14 0.12 14.23 -5.92
C ALA A 14 1.62 14.51 -5.75
N GLY A 15 2.33 13.69 -4.97
CA GLY A 15 3.77 13.77 -4.79
C GLY A 15 4.56 13.55 -6.09
N TRP A 16 3.97 12.89 -7.07
CA TRP A 16 4.54 12.73 -8.43
C TRP A 16 4.05 13.78 -9.43
N GLY A 17 3.53 14.90 -8.95
CA GLY A 17 3.09 16.00 -9.81
C GLY A 17 1.74 15.76 -10.52
N SER A 18 0.99 14.75 -10.11
CA SER A 18 -0.29 14.37 -10.73
C SER A 18 -1.43 14.43 -9.71
N PRO A 19 -1.80 15.62 -9.20
CA PRO A 19 -2.82 15.75 -8.17
C PRO A 19 -4.19 15.35 -8.70
N LEU A 20 -4.95 14.60 -7.89
CA LEU A 20 -6.30 14.16 -8.19
C LEU A 20 -7.24 14.58 -7.06
N GLY A 21 -8.42 15.10 -7.40
CA GLY A 21 -9.45 15.44 -6.44
C GLY A 21 -9.94 14.20 -5.68
N TYR A 22 -10.34 14.37 -4.41
CA TYR A 22 -10.72 13.22 -3.56
C TYR A 22 -11.90 12.42 -4.14
N ALA A 23 -12.94 13.09 -4.63
CA ALA A 23 -14.10 12.42 -5.23
C ALA A 23 -13.72 11.60 -6.48
N ALA A 24 -12.87 12.15 -7.36
CA ALA A 24 -12.34 11.44 -8.52
C ALA A 24 -11.46 10.26 -8.09
N ALA A 25 -10.61 10.44 -7.06
CA ALA A 25 -9.78 9.38 -6.51
C ALA A 25 -10.64 8.22 -5.95
N VAL A 26 -11.69 8.53 -5.20
CA VAL A 26 -12.65 7.52 -4.70
C VAL A 26 -13.29 6.76 -5.86
N ARG A 27 -13.79 7.46 -6.89
CA ARG A 27 -14.42 6.85 -8.06
C ARG A 27 -13.45 5.92 -8.79
N VAL A 28 -12.26 6.44 -9.16
CA VAL A 28 -11.23 5.67 -9.87
C VAL A 28 -10.80 4.45 -9.07
N TRP A 29 -10.52 4.63 -7.80
CA TRP A 29 -10.04 3.57 -6.92
C TRP A 29 -11.11 2.48 -6.69
N THR A 30 -12.36 2.87 -6.46
CA THR A 30 -13.46 1.92 -6.24
C THR A 30 -13.74 1.09 -7.48
N ILE A 31 -13.84 1.72 -8.65
CA ILE A 31 -14.07 1.01 -9.92
C ILE A 31 -12.91 0.06 -10.24
N ALA A 32 -11.66 0.54 -10.08
CA ALA A 32 -10.48 -0.30 -10.33
C ALA A 32 -10.42 -1.51 -9.39
N ASN A 33 -10.86 -1.36 -8.14
CA ASN A 33 -10.91 -2.46 -7.18
C ASN A 33 -11.98 -3.53 -7.49
N LEU A 34 -12.98 -3.25 -8.32
CA LEU A 34 -13.87 -4.29 -8.82
C LEU A 34 -13.10 -5.34 -9.64
N GLY A 35 -12.02 -4.94 -10.31
CA GLY A 35 -11.14 -5.85 -11.05
C GLY A 35 -10.39 -6.88 -10.17
N ARG A 36 -10.39 -6.72 -8.85
CA ARG A 36 -9.77 -7.71 -7.92
C ARG A 36 -10.48 -9.08 -7.91
N TRP A 37 -11.74 -9.13 -8.34
CA TRP A 37 -12.52 -10.35 -8.46
C TRP A 37 -12.21 -11.15 -9.73
N ILE A 38 -11.49 -10.54 -10.68
CA ILE A 38 -10.99 -11.21 -11.88
C ILE A 38 -9.66 -11.87 -11.53
N PRO A 39 -9.43 -13.14 -11.86
CA PRO A 39 -8.16 -13.82 -11.62
C PRO A 39 -6.99 -13.03 -12.21
N GLY A 40 -5.99 -12.71 -11.36
CA GLY A 40 -4.82 -11.92 -11.73
C GLY A 40 -4.92 -10.47 -11.25
N LYS A 41 -4.26 -10.16 -10.12
CA LYS A 41 -4.22 -8.82 -9.48
C LYS A 41 -3.73 -7.69 -10.40
N VAL A 42 -3.17 -8.02 -11.55
CA VAL A 42 -2.65 -7.06 -12.53
C VAL A 42 -3.77 -6.17 -13.10
N TRP A 43 -4.99 -6.68 -13.19
CA TRP A 43 -6.13 -5.96 -13.75
C TRP A 43 -6.51 -4.72 -12.94
N SER A 44 -6.44 -4.76 -11.63
CA SER A 44 -6.77 -3.60 -10.79
C SER A 44 -5.76 -2.46 -10.96
N VAL A 45 -4.48 -2.77 -11.10
CA VAL A 45 -3.42 -1.77 -11.34
C VAL A 45 -3.54 -1.18 -12.74
N GLY A 46 -3.81 -2.03 -13.75
CA GLY A 46 -4.07 -1.58 -15.11
C GLY A 46 -5.31 -0.68 -15.21
N ALA A 47 -6.40 -1.07 -14.55
CA ALA A 47 -7.63 -0.29 -14.49
C ALA A 47 -7.42 1.07 -13.80
N LEU A 48 -6.65 1.13 -12.71
CA LEU A 48 -6.25 2.39 -12.07
C LEU A 48 -5.54 3.32 -13.06
N GLY A 49 -4.58 2.81 -13.81
CA GLY A 49 -3.86 3.60 -14.81
C GLY A 49 -4.77 4.13 -15.94
N VAL A 50 -5.67 3.28 -16.45
CA VAL A 50 -6.61 3.67 -17.52
C VAL A 50 -7.65 4.69 -17.04
N LEU A 51 -8.25 4.46 -15.86
CA LEU A 51 -9.25 5.34 -15.29
C LEU A 51 -8.67 6.69 -14.87
N ALA A 52 -7.46 6.71 -14.30
CA ALA A 52 -6.76 7.94 -13.94
C ALA A 52 -6.45 8.81 -15.17
N ARG A 53 -6.13 8.20 -16.31
CA ARG A 53 -5.95 8.92 -17.58
C ARG A 53 -7.20 9.67 -18.02
N ARG A 54 -8.38 9.11 -17.79
CA ARG A 54 -9.66 9.79 -18.10
C ARG A 54 -9.90 11.02 -17.23
N GLU A 55 -9.26 11.09 -16.07
CA GLU A 55 -9.27 12.25 -15.17
C GLU A 55 -8.09 13.22 -15.43
N GLY A 56 -7.37 13.06 -16.56
CA GLY A 56 -6.24 13.92 -16.93
C GLY A 56 -4.92 13.63 -16.19
N VAL A 57 -4.82 12.49 -15.50
CA VAL A 57 -3.65 12.11 -14.72
C VAL A 57 -2.80 11.07 -15.48
N SER A 58 -1.48 11.14 -15.34
CA SER A 58 -0.58 10.15 -15.93
C SER A 58 -0.91 8.74 -15.46
N GLY A 59 -1.23 7.83 -16.39
CA GLY A 59 -1.52 6.43 -16.09
C GLY A 59 -0.33 5.70 -15.48
N VAL A 60 0.90 6.10 -15.82
CA VAL A 60 2.14 5.54 -15.25
C VAL A 60 2.29 5.97 -13.80
N SER A 61 2.05 7.26 -13.50
CA SER A 61 2.06 7.77 -12.13
C SER A 61 0.98 7.09 -11.28
N ALA A 62 -0.23 6.90 -11.82
CA ALA A 62 -1.33 6.24 -11.12
C ALA A 62 -1.02 4.77 -10.81
N ALA A 63 -0.52 4.02 -11.78
CA ALA A 63 -0.11 2.62 -11.60
C ALA A 63 1.08 2.50 -10.64
N GLY A 64 2.09 3.37 -10.79
CA GLY A 64 3.24 3.43 -9.90
C GLY A 64 2.85 3.75 -8.45
N ALA A 65 1.96 4.73 -8.24
CA ALA A 65 1.43 5.06 -6.92
C ALA A 65 0.64 3.89 -6.30
N ALA A 66 -0.08 3.11 -7.12
CA ALA A 66 -0.79 1.93 -6.65
C ALA A 66 0.16 0.81 -6.21
N ILE A 67 1.21 0.57 -7.00
CA ILE A 67 2.25 -0.42 -6.66
C ILE A 67 2.97 0.01 -5.38
N LEU A 68 3.42 1.27 -5.32
CA LEU A 68 4.09 1.81 -4.14
C LEU A 68 3.20 1.74 -2.90
N GLY A 69 1.93 2.19 -3.01
CA GLY A 69 0.96 2.09 -1.93
C GLY A 69 0.76 0.66 -1.43
N THR A 70 0.73 -0.32 -2.34
CA THR A 70 0.64 -1.75 -1.98
C THR A 70 1.88 -2.20 -1.22
N LEU A 71 3.08 -1.80 -1.65
CA LEU A 71 4.33 -2.15 -0.97
C LEU A 71 4.42 -1.49 0.42
N LEU A 72 4.01 -0.21 0.55
CA LEU A 72 3.93 0.47 1.84
C LEU A 72 2.93 -0.21 2.78
N ASN A 73 1.78 -0.63 2.24
CA ASN A 73 0.76 -1.34 3.02
C ASN A 73 1.28 -2.69 3.52
N LEU A 74 1.93 -3.48 2.67
CA LEU A 74 2.57 -4.74 3.07
C LEU A 74 3.68 -4.51 4.09
N GLY A 75 4.56 -3.51 3.86
CA GLY A 75 5.62 -3.16 4.80
C GLY A 75 5.09 -2.77 6.18
N ALA A 76 4.03 -1.96 6.22
CA ALA A 76 3.35 -1.61 7.47
C ALA A 76 2.75 -2.84 8.17
N GLY A 77 2.11 -3.74 7.41
CA GLY A 77 1.56 -4.99 7.96
C GLY A 77 2.65 -5.89 8.56
N PHE A 78 3.76 -6.09 7.87
CA PHE A 78 4.90 -6.85 8.38
C PHE A 78 5.55 -6.18 9.59
N GLY A 79 5.65 -4.85 9.60
CA GLY A 79 6.14 -4.10 10.76
C GLY A 79 5.28 -4.33 12.01
N ILE A 80 3.95 -4.27 11.86
CA ILE A 80 3.02 -4.54 12.95
C ILE A 80 3.10 -6.01 13.38
N LEU A 81 3.19 -6.95 12.44
CA LEU A 81 3.35 -8.37 12.74
C LEU A 81 4.65 -8.64 13.52
N ALA A 82 5.75 -7.97 13.17
CA ALA A 82 7.01 -8.10 13.90
C ALA A 82 6.87 -7.66 15.37
N VAL A 83 6.13 -6.58 15.62
CA VAL A 83 5.95 -6.06 16.98
C VAL A 83 4.95 -6.89 17.78
N SER A 84 3.80 -7.28 17.17
CA SER A 84 2.69 -7.94 17.88
C SER A 84 2.75 -9.47 17.80
N GLY A 85 3.23 -10.01 16.69
CA GLY A 85 3.17 -11.45 16.38
C GLY A 85 4.34 -12.27 16.91
N THR A 86 5.48 -11.63 17.22
CA THR A 86 6.69 -12.34 17.65
C THR A 86 6.48 -13.15 18.95
N ARG A 87 5.72 -12.62 19.89
CA ARG A 87 5.41 -13.31 21.14
C ARG A 87 4.57 -14.58 20.91
N VAL A 88 3.58 -14.49 20.02
CA VAL A 88 2.69 -15.62 19.68
C VAL A 88 3.46 -16.68 18.88
N LEU A 89 4.24 -16.28 17.89
CA LEU A 89 5.01 -17.20 17.05
C LEU A 89 6.13 -17.91 17.84
N GLY A 90 6.75 -17.22 18.80
CA GLY A 90 7.80 -17.79 19.65
C GLY A 90 7.33 -18.93 20.55
N VAL A 91 6.04 -18.96 20.94
CA VAL A 91 5.43 -20.05 21.71
C VAL A 91 5.35 -21.34 20.89
N PHE A 92 5.13 -21.22 19.58
CA PHE A 92 4.98 -22.41 18.70
C PHE A 92 6.32 -22.96 18.23
N ARG A 93 7.20 -22.11 17.69
CA ARG A 93 8.55 -22.50 17.23
C ARG A 93 9.49 -21.30 17.16
N PRO A 94 10.66 -21.35 17.84
CA PRO A 94 11.62 -20.23 17.87
C PRO A 94 12.11 -19.79 16.47
N TRP A 95 12.29 -20.71 15.54
CA TRP A 95 12.74 -20.38 14.19
C TRP A 95 11.71 -19.57 13.38
N LEU A 96 10.40 -19.75 13.64
CA LEU A 96 9.33 -18.95 13.02
C LEU A 96 9.41 -17.48 13.46
N GLN A 97 9.76 -17.25 14.72
CA GLN A 97 9.97 -15.89 15.22
C GLN A 97 11.14 -15.20 14.52
N THR A 98 12.28 -15.90 14.39
CA THR A 98 13.46 -15.36 13.69
C THR A 98 13.18 -15.12 12.21
N ALA A 99 12.50 -16.03 11.54
CA ALA A 99 12.11 -15.89 10.14
C ALA A 99 11.14 -14.71 9.95
N ALA A 100 10.12 -14.56 10.80
CA ALA A 100 9.18 -13.45 10.74
C ALA A 100 9.87 -12.10 10.98
N LEU A 101 10.81 -12.02 11.94
CA LEU A 101 11.62 -10.83 12.16
C LEU A 101 12.49 -10.51 10.95
N ALA A 102 13.20 -11.49 10.38
CA ALA A 102 14.04 -11.28 9.21
C ALA A 102 13.23 -10.77 8.02
N VAL A 103 12.09 -11.39 7.72
CA VAL A 103 11.18 -10.96 6.65
C VAL A 103 10.66 -9.53 6.93
N SER A 104 10.28 -9.22 8.17
CA SER A 104 9.79 -7.90 8.55
C SER A 104 10.86 -6.83 8.38
N VAL A 105 12.09 -7.12 8.82
CA VAL A 105 13.24 -6.21 8.66
C VAL A 105 13.55 -5.99 7.19
N CYS A 106 13.60 -7.05 6.37
CA CYS A 106 13.80 -6.94 4.93
C CYS A 106 12.72 -6.08 4.27
N PHE A 107 11.45 -6.26 4.67
CA PHE A 107 10.35 -5.47 4.15
C PHE A 107 10.44 -3.99 4.55
N VAL A 108 10.76 -3.69 5.81
CA VAL A 108 10.94 -2.31 6.30
C VAL A 108 12.11 -1.65 5.58
N VAL A 109 13.27 -2.31 5.50
CA VAL A 109 14.45 -1.79 4.79
C VAL A 109 14.14 -1.60 3.30
N GLY A 110 13.49 -2.57 2.65
CA GLY A 110 13.04 -2.46 1.26
C GLY A 110 12.10 -1.27 1.06
N THR A 111 11.16 -1.05 1.95
CA THR A 111 10.23 0.09 1.91
C THR A 111 10.97 1.43 2.03
N LEU A 112 11.98 1.51 2.88
CA LEU A 112 12.83 2.71 3.04
C LEU A 112 13.73 2.96 1.82
N ALA A 113 14.15 1.90 1.12
CA ALA A 113 14.96 1.99 -0.10
C ALA A 113 14.13 2.35 -1.34
N LEU A 114 12.83 2.05 -1.34
CA LEU A 114 11.91 2.26 -2.47
C LEU A 114 11.93 3.67 -3.07
N PRO A 115 11.99 4.78 -2.29
CA PRO A 115 12.01 6.13 -2.86
C PRO A 115 13.22 6.39 -3.74
N ARG A 116 14.34 5.71 -3.44
CA ARG A 116 15.59 5.84 -4.23
C ARG A 116 15.59 4.92 -5.45
N MET A 117 14.99 3.74 -5.35
CA MET A 117 15.02 2.71 -6.40
C MET A 117 13.88 2.86 -7.41
N LEU A 118 12.70 3.31 -6.98
CA LEU A 118 11.51 3.36 -7.82
C LEU A 118 11.60 4.38 -8.97
N PRO A 119 12.10 5.63 -8.78
CA PRO A 119 12.20 6.60 -9.87
C PRO A 119 13.03 6.12 -11.06
N PRO A 120 14.25 5.57 -10.90
CA PRO A 120 15.02 5.07 -12.03
C PRO A 120 14.38 3.87 -12.71
N VAL A 121 13.69 3.01 -11.96
CA VAL A 121 12.96 1.87 -12.53
C VAL A 121 11.78 2.35 -13.36
N LEU A 122 10.96 3.26 -12.84
CA LEU A 122 9.83 3.84 -13.57
C LEU A 122 10.30 4.61 -14.81
N ALA A 123 11.38 5.39 -14.71
CA ALA A 123 11.96 6.10 -15.85
C ALA A 123 12.46 5.13 -16.94
N ARG A 124 13.03 3.98 -16.55
CA ARG A 124 13.46 2.94 -17.49
C ARG A 124 12.27 2.28 -18.19
N VAL A 125 11.22 1.93 -17.44
CA VAL A 125 9.99 1.34 -17.99
C VAL A 125 9.26 2.33 -18.91
N ALA A 126 9.17 3.60 -18.50
CA ALA A 126 8.57 4.66 -19.29
C ALA A 126 9.29 4.85 -20.65
N ARG A 127 10.64 4.91 -20.63
CA ARG A 127 11.46 4.98 -21.86
C ARG A 127 11.26 3.76 -22.76
N TRP A 128 11.25 2.57 -22.17
CA TRP A 128 11.06 1.33 -22.94
C TRP A 128 9.67 1.23 -23.59
N ARG A 129 8.66 1.84 -22.96
CA ARG A 129 7.28 1.87 -23.45
C ARG A 129 6.95 3.12 -24.27
N GLY A 130 7.87 4.08 -24.42
CA GLY A 130 7.61 5.35 -25.10
C GLY A 130 6.54 6.21 -24.39
N ILE A 131 6.42 6.10 -23.06
CA ILE A 131 5.38 6.76 -22.26
C ILE A 131 6.05 7.81 -21.38
N ALA A 132 5.42 8.96 -21.13
CA ALA A 132 5.92 9.94 -20.18
C ALA A 132 6.02 9.35 -18.78
N GLY A 133 7.20 9.45 -18.18
CA GLY A 133 7.44 9.03 -16.79
C GLY A 133 6.83 10.02 -15.78
N PRO A 134 6.97 9.77 -14.47
CA PRO A 134 6.55 10.74 -13.46
C PRO A 134 7.41 12.01 -13.55
N ASP A 135 6.74 13.17 -13.52
CA ASP A 135 7.38 14.49 -13.73
C ASP A 135 8.23 14.94 -12.55
N GLN A 136 7.99 14.42 -11.36
CA GLN A 136 8.63 14.86 -10.12
C GLN A 136 9.14 13.69 -9.28
N GLN A 137 10.19 13.95 -8.49
CA GLN A 137 10.65 13.02 -7.46
C GLN A 137 9.70 13.06 -6.26
N LEU A 138 9.34 11.89 -5.75
CA LEU A 138 8.44 11.77 -4.62
C LEU A 138 9.09 12.36 -3.35
N PRO A 139 8.45 13.35 -2.69
CA PRO A 139 8.96 13.89 -1.43
C PRO A 139 9.00 12.81 -0.34
N VAL A 140 10.10 12.76 0.40
CA VAL A 140 10.30 11.79 1.50
C VAL A 140 9.20 11.91 2.57
N GLY A 141 8.74 13.14 2.85
CA GLY A 141 7.64 13.38 3.78
C GLY A 141 6.32 12.72 3.34
N THR A 142 6.00 12.78 2.03
CA THR A 142 4.82 12.11 1.47
C THR A 142 4.89 10.60 1.68
N LEU A 143 6.08 10.01 1.53
CA LEU A 143 6.29 8.59 1.74
C LEU A 143 6.05 8.19 3.20
N TRP A 144 6.64 8.93 4.15
CA TRP A 144 6.46 8.66 5.57
C TRP A 144 5.01 8.81 6.01
N LEU A 145 4.33 9.86 5.53
CA LEU A 145 2.93 10.08 5.84
C LEU A 145 2.03 8.98 5.24
N SER A 146 2.31 8.56 4.00
CA SER A 146 1.62 7.41 3.40
C SER A 146 1.86 6.12 4.19
N THR A 147 3.09 5.88 4.65
CA THR A 147 3.41 4.71 5.49
C THR A 147 2.64 4.75 6.81
N ALA A 148 2.59 5.91 7.48
CA ALA A 148 1.85 6.09 8.73
C ALA A 148 0.33 5.85 8.54
N ILE A 149 -0.26 6.36 7.43
CA ILE A 149 -1.67 6.12 7.09
C ILE A 149 -1.94 4.62 6.86
N ASN A 150 -1.03 3.92 6.18
CA ASN A 150 -1.13 2.48 5.97
C ASN A 150 -1.00 1.71 7.30
N ALA A 151 -0.06 2.07 8.17
CA ALA A 151 0.07 1.46 9.49
C ALA A 151 -1.19 1.67 10.34
N LEU A 152 -1.75 2.89 10.34
CA LEU A 152 -3.00 3.18 11.02
C LEU A 152 -4.18 2.36 10.47
N SER A 153 -4.22 2.11 9.16
CA SER A 153 -5.24 1.25 8.56
C SER A 153 -5.17 -0.19 9.10
N TRP A 154 -3.97 -0.74 9.30
CA TRP A 154 -3.77 -2.06 9.90
C TRP A 154 -4.21 -2.10 11.37
N VAL A 155 -3.92 -1.04 12.14
CA VAL A 155 -4.42 -0.93 13.53
C VAL A 155 -5.95 -0.92 13.55
N CYS A 156 -6.58 -0.14 12.68
CA CYS A 156 -8.04 -0.12 12.56
C CYS A 156 -8.63 -1.49 12.17
N TYR A 157 -7.98 -2.23 11.26
CA TYR A 157 -8.39 -3.60 10.94
C TYR A 157 -8.27 -4.53 12.16
N GLY A 158 -7.15 -4.44 12.89
CA GLY A 158 -6.94 -5.23 14.11
C GLY A 158 -7.98 -4.95 15.18
N LEU A 159 -8.30 -3.68 15.42
CA LEU A 159 -9.34 -3.28 16.39
C LEU A 159 -10.74 -3.75 15.96
N ALA A 160 -11.08 -3.62 14.68
CA ALA A 160 -12.35 -4.11 14.15
C ALA A 160 -12.47 -5.63 14.28
N PHE A 161 -11.40 -6.36 13.98
CA PHE A 161 -11.35 -7.81 14.16
C PHE A 161 -11.49 -8.21 15.63
N ALA A 162 -10.78 -7.52 16.54
CA ALA A 162 -10.89 -7.77 17.98
C ALA A 162 -12.30 -7.50 18.51
N ALA A 163 -12.96 -6.44 18.05
CA ALA A 163 -14.35 -6.14 18.42
C ALA A 163 -15.31 -7.22 17.92
N LEU A 164 -15.13 -7.69 16.69
CA LEU A 164 -15.94 -8.77 16.11
C LEU A 164 -15.74 -10.10 16.89
N ALA A 165 -14.48 -10.45 17.18
CA ALA A 165 -14.14 -11.66 17.92
C ALA A 165 -14.79 -11.67 19.31
N ARG A 166 -14.75 -10.53 20.04
CA ARG A 166 -15.42 -10.39 21.34
C ARG A 166 -16.95 -10.54 21.24
N GLY A 167 -17.55 -10.07 20.15
CA GLY A 167 -18.99 -10.20 19.93
C GLY A 167 -19.45 -11.63 19.65
N ILE A 168 -18.58 -12.45 19.03
CA ILE A 168 -18.89 -13.83 18.68
C ILE A 168 -18.56 -14.80 19.84
N THR A 169 -17.53 -14.49 20.63
CA THR A 169 -17.04 -15.35 21.72
C THR A 169 -17.03 -14.61 23.06
N PRO A 170 -18.19 -14.26 23.62
CA PRO A 170 -18.27 -13.55 24.89
C PRO A 170 -17.67 -14.33 26.07
N GLN A 171 -17.50 -15.66 25.93
CA GLN A 171 -16.96 -16.54 26.97
C GLN A 171 -15.43 -16.58 27.06
N LEU A 172 -14.69 -15.97 26.11
CA LEU A 172 -13.21 -15.93 26.13
C LEU A 172 -12.66 -14.72 26.89
N THR A 173 -13.50 -13.91 27.50
CA THR A 173 -13.14 -12.66 28.18
C THR A 173 -13.47 -12.66 29.69
N ALA A 174 -13.90 -13.80 30.24
CA ALA A 174 -14.13 -13.98 31.70
C ALA A 174 -12.88 -14.58 32.39
#